data_c4301f783506ee0b8b27d1e784c1aba4
#
_entry.id   c4301f783506ee0b8b27d1e784c1aba4
#
_cell.length_a   1.000
_cell.length_b   1.000
_cell.length_c   1.000
_cell.angle_alpha   90.00
_cell.angle_beta   90.00
_cell.angle_gamma   90.00
#
_symmetry.space_group_name_H-M   'P 1'
#
loop_
_entity.id
_entity.type
_entity.pdbx_description
1 polymer ?
#
loop_
_entity_poly.entity_id
_entity_poly.type
_entity_poly.pdbx_seq_one_letter_code
_entity_poly.pdbx_strand_id
1 'polypeptide(L)'
;MRVHPTAIIDPQARLGADVEVKAFTIIEAGVQIGDDCVLGPHAVIRSGTILGAGTQVHTGAILGEPPQDAKYAGEPTLLTVGEKNVIREYVTIHRATGEEATTSIGNGNMLMAYSHVGHNCEIGNGTMIANSVGLSGHCVIEDFAVIGGLVGIHQFVTVGTMAMVGGMSRVVRDVPPYLTAEGNPTKMRGVNVRGL
;
A
#
# COMPACT_ATOMS: atom_id res chain seq x y z
N MET A 1 -17.42 16.46 -7.76
CA MET A 1 -17.40 14.99 -7.86
C MET A 1 -17.78 14.57 -9.29
N ARG A 2 -17.02 13.66 -9.91
CA ARG A 2 -17.29 13.10 -11.25
C ARG A 2 -17.35 11.58 -11.16
N VAL A 3 -18.51 10.99 -11.37
CA VAL A 3 -18.72 9.53 -11.26
C VAL A 3 -19.13 8.96 -12.62
N HIS A 4 -18.41 7.95 -13.10
CA HIS A 4 -18.75 7.25 -14.34
C HIS A 4 -20.03 6.41 -14.13
N PRO A 5 -20.98 6.37 -15.10
CA PRO A 5 -22.26 5.67 -14.92
C PRO A 5 -22.18 4.17 -14.64
N THR A 6 -21.04 3.54 -14.96
CA THR A 6 -20.82 2.10 -14.70
C THR A 6 -20.10 1.83 -13.37
N ALA A 7 -19.77 2.85 -12.58
CA ALA A 7 -19.21 2.65 -11.25
C ALA A 7 -20.29 2.14 -10.30
N ILE A 8 -19.91 1.26 -9.39
CA ILE A 8 -20.78 0.70 -8.35
C ILE A 8 -20.31 1.28 -7.01
N ILE A 9 -21.11 2.15 -6.42
CA ILE A 9 -20.81 2.82 -5.16
C ILE A 9 -21.90 2.50 -4.17
N ASP A 10 -21.52 1.88 -3.03
CA ASP A 10 -22.47 1.62 -1.96
C ASP A 10 -22.97 2.95 -1.35
N PRO A 11 -24.27 3.08 -1.06
CA PRO A 11 -24.83 4.30 -0.47
C PRO A 11 -24.25 4.70 0.89
N GLN A 12 -23.60 3.79 1.61
CA GLN A 12 -22.95 4.06 2.89
C GLN A 12 -21.49 4.51 2.71
N ALA A 13 -20.95 4.51 1.50
CA ALA A 13 -19.61 5.06 1.22
C ALA A 13 -19.65 6.61 1.34
N ARG A 14 -18.58 7.17 1.86
CA ARG A 14 -18.42 8.63 2.01
C ARG A 14 -17.31 9.10 1.10
N LEU A 15 -17.66 9.95 0.14
CA LEU A 15 -16.73 10.55 -0.81
C LEU A 15 -16.63 12.05 -0.54
N GLY A 16 -15.39 12.54 -0.48
CA GLY A 16 -15.07 13.95 -0.33
C GLY A 16 -15.40 14.80 -1.57
N ALA A 17 -14.98 16.05 -1.52
CA ALA A 17 -15.12 16.97 -2.63
C ALA A 17 -14.23 16.57 -3.82
N ASP A 18 -14.68 16.88 -5.04
CA ASP A 18 -13.94 16.73 -6.29
C ASP A 18 -13.32 15.33 -6.57
N VAL A 19 -13.87 14.30 -5.93
CA VAL A 19 -13.49 12.91 -6.20
C VAL A 19 -13.92 12.51 -7.63
N GLU A 20 -13.01 11.87 -8.35
CA GLU A 20 -13.26 11.32 -9.67
C GLU A 20 -13.27 9.78 -9.63
N VAL A 21 -14.41 9.16 -10.00
CA VAL A 21 -14.59 7.70 -10.04
C VAL A 21 -14.75 7.26 -11.49
N LYS A 22 -13.83 6.45 -11.98
CA LYS A 22 -13.80 5.97 -13.36
C LYS A 22 -14.71 4.75 -13.58
N ALA A 23 -14.73 4.25 -14.82
CA ALA A 23 -15.58 3.14 -15.23
C ALA A 23 -15.30 1.84 -14.44
N PHE A 24 -16.37 1.14 -14.07
CA PHE A 24 -16.33 -0.17 -13.41
C PHE A 24 -15.60 -0.20 -12.07
N THR A 25 -15.37 0.96 -11.46
CA THR A 25 -14.84 1.03 -10.09
C THR A 25 -15.90 0.54 -9.11
N ILE A 26 -15.49 -0.22 -8.10
CA ILE A 26 -16.37 -0.70 -7.03
C ILE A 26 -15.93 -0.07 -5.70
N ILE A 27 -16.86 0.53 -4.99
CA ILE A 27 -16.64 1.11 -3.65
C ILE A 27 -17.68 0.52 -2.71
N GLU A 28 -17.22 -0.23 -1.71
CA GLU A 28 -18.08 -0.93 -0.76
C GLU A 28 -18.58 -0.03 0.39
N ALA A 29 -19.49 -0.60 1.18
CA ALA A 29 -20.07 0.07 2.35
C ALA A 29 -19.02 0.54 3.36
N GLY A 30 -19.23 1.71 3.96
CA GLY A 30 -18.37 2.25 5.02
C GLY A 30 -16.99 2.76 4.57
N VAL A 31 -16.65 2.67 3.28
CA VAL A 31 -15.43 3.26 2.73
C VAL A 31 -15.47 4.77 2.89
N GLN A 32 -14.32 5.37 3.26
CA GLN A 32 -14.16 6.81 3.33
C GLN A 32 -13.05 7.25 2.35
N ILE A 33 -13.37 8.23 1.51
CA ILE A 33 -12.45 8.74 0.48
C ILE A 33 -12.34 10.24 0.66
N GLY A 34 -11.12 10.74 0.88
CA GLY A 34 -10.82 12.16 1.00
C GLY A 34 -11.01 12.93 -0.30
N ASP A 35 -10.87 14.25 -0.20
CA ASP A 35 -11.05 15.17 -1.32
C ASP A 35 -10.03 14.93 -2.45
N ASP A 36 -10.35 15.34 -3.67
CA ASP A 36 -9.47 15.32 -4.84
C ASP A 36 -8.89 13.94 -5.21
N CYS A 37 -9.46 12.85 -4.70
CA CYS A 37 -9.03 11.50 -5.06
C CYS A 37 -9.46 11.13 -6.48
N VAL A 38 -8.61 10.35 -7.16
CA VAL A 38 -8.92 9.78 -8.48
C VAL A 38 -8.88 8.26 -8.39
N LEU A 39 -10.01 7.61 -8.67
CA LEU A 39 -10.14 6.15 -8.69
C LEU A 39 -10.24 5.66 -10.13
N GLY A 40 -9.21 4.96 -10.58
CA GLY A 40 -9.05 4.42 -11.93
C GLY A 40 -10.04 3.31 -12.26
N PRO A 41 -10.18 2.98 -13.56
CA PRO A 41 -11.09 1.93 -14.00
C PRO A 41 -10.82 0.59 -13.32
N HIS A 42 -11.88 -0.14 -12.99
CA HIS A 42 -11.82 -1.45 -12.33
C HIS A 42 -11.09 -1.47 -10.97
N ALA A 43 -10.84 -0.32 -10.36
CA ALA A 43 -10.36 -0.29 -8.99
C ALA A 43 -11.44 -0.82 -8.03
N VAL A 44 -11.03 -1.53 -6.99
CA VAL A 44 -11.93 -2.07 -5.96
C VAL A 44 -11.48 -1.55 -4.61
N ILE A 45 -12.38 -0.83 -3.92
CA ILE A 45 -12.14 -0.31 -2.58
C ILE A 45 -13.10 -1.04 -1.64
N ARG A 46 -12.55 -1.90 -0.80
CA ARG A 46 -13.30 -2.75 0.13
C ARG A 46 -13.66 -2.03 1.41
N SER A 47 -14.69 -2.53 2.07
CA SER A 47 -15.12 -2.08 3.41
C SER A 47 -13.95 -2.03 4.41
N GLY A 48 -13.96 -1.05 5.32
CA GLY A 48 -12.86 -0.83 6.27
C GLY A 48 -11.66 -0.06 5.70
N THR A 49 -11.81 0.53 4.50
CA THR A 49 -10.75 1.33 3.87
C THR A 49 -11.00 2.83 4.03
N ILE A 50 -9.96 3.56 4.43
CA ILE A 50 -9.93 5.02 4.52
C ILE A 50 -8.81 5.52 3.61
N LEU A 51 -9.13 6.37 2.63
CA LEU A 51 -8.16 7.03 1.73
C LEU A 51 -8.07 8.52 2.05
N GLY A 52 -6.86 8.99 2.28
CA GLY A 52 -6.55 10.42 2.41
C GLY A 52 -6.64 11.18 1.10
N ALA A 53 -6.76 12.49 1.21
CA ALA A 53 -6.98 13.40 0.11
C ALA A 53 -5.88 13.34 -0.98
N GLY A 54 -6.24 13.61 -2.23
CA GLY A 54 -5.33 13.67 -3.37
C GLY A 54 -4.70 12.34 -3.76
N THR A 55 -5.15 11.22 -3.20
CA THR A 55 -4.63 9.88 -3.54
C THR A 55 -5.14 9.43 -4.91
N GLN A 56 -4.23 8.90 -5.72
CA GLN A 56 -4.51 8.36 -7.04
C GLN A 56 -4.44 6.83 -7.01
N VAL A 57 -5.55 6.18 -7.32
CA VAL A 57 -5.66 4.73 -7.43
C VAL A 57 -5.82 4.38 -8.91
N HIS A 58 -4.88 3.62 -9.46
CA HIS A 58 -4.88 3.28 -10.88
C HIS A 58 -5.69 2.01 -11.19
N THR A 59 -5.75 1.69 -12.47
CA THR A 59 -6.55 0.59 -13.02
C THR A 59 -6.32 -0.73 -12.29
N GLY A 60 -7.40 -1.37 -11.88
CA GLY A 60 -7.38 -2.72 -11.33
C GLY A 60 -6.72 -2.87 -9.95
N ALA A 61 -6.36 -1.77 -9.28
CA ALA A 61 -5.86 -1.85 -7.91
C ALA A 61 -6.97 -2.28 -6.94
N ILE A 62 -6.62 -3.09 -5.94
CA ILE A 62 -7.56 -3.64 -4.95
C ILE A 62 -7.06 -3.25 -3.56
N LEU A 63 -7.87 -2.47 -2.84
CA LEU A 63 -7.53 -1.94 -1.53
C LEU A 63 -8.52 -2.44 -0.46
N GLY A 64 -7.98 -2.91 0.65
CA GLY A 64 -8.77 -3.37 1.80
C GLY A 64 -9.32 -4.79 1.65
N GLU A 65 -8.78 -5.62 0.75
CA GLU A 65 -9.16 -7.04 0.69
C GLU A 65 -8.86 -7.72 2.04
N PRO A 66 -9.67 -8.71 2.45
CA PRO A 66 -9.36 -9.49 3.65
C PRO A 66 -7.94 -10.05 3.66
N PRO A 67 -7.30 -10.13 4.84
CA PRO A 67 -5.92 -10.60 4.93
C PRO A 67 -5.77 -12.05 4.44
N GLN A 68 -4.64 -12.36 3.81
CA GLN A 68 -4.23 -13.72 3.47
C GLN A 68 -3.58 -14.40 4.69
N ASP A 69 -4.27 -14.36 5.81
CA ASP A 69 -3.84 -14.99 7.06
C ASP A 69 -4.85 -16.07 7.45
N ALA A 70 -4.39 -17.30 7.63
CA ALA A 70 -5.25 -18.43 8.04
C ALA A 70 -5.89 -18.24 9.42
N LYS A 71 -5.41 -17.30 10.23
CA LYS A 71 -5.97 -16.97 11.54
C LYS A 71 -7.11 -15.96 11.47
N TYR A 72 -7.28 -15.26 10.35
CA TYR A 72 -8.35 -14.28 10.19
C TYR A 72 -9.70 -14.96 10.23
N ALA A 73 -10.55 -14.54 11.15
CA ALA A 73 -11.89 -15.11 11.39
C ALA A 73 -13.04 -14.20 10.95
N GLY A 74 -12.73 -13.09 10.26
CA GLY A 74 -13.74 -12.11 9.82
C GLY A 74 -13.93 -10.93 10.77
N GLU A 75 -13.03 -10.75 11.73
CA GLU A 75 -13.03 -9.63 12.66
C GLU A 75 -12.92 -8.29 11.94
N PRO A 76 -13.52 -7.20 12.50
CA PRO A 76 -13.44 -5.88 11.90
C PRO A 76 -12.01 -5.33 11.97
N THR A 77 -11.41 -5.10 10.81
CA THR A 77 -10.07 -4.55 10.66
C THR A 77 -10.04 -3.47 9.59
N LEU A 78 -9.00 -2.66 9.60
CA LEU A 78 -8.92 -1.48 8.76
C LEU A 78 -7.71 -1.49 7.82
N LEU A 79 -7.85 -0.74 6.72
CA LEU A 79 -6.77 -0.20 5.93
C LEU A 79 -6.86 1.33 5.96
N THR A 80 -5.80 1.99 6.40
CA THR A 80 -5.68 3.45 6.32
C THR A 80 -4.59 3.84 5.33
N VAL A 81 -4.91 4.71 4.40
CA VAL A 81 -3.96 5.28 3.44
C VAL A 81 -4.01 6.79 3.60
N GLY A 82 -2.86 7.41 3.84
CA GLY A 82 -2.72 8.85 3.96
C GLY A 82 -2.93 9.59 2.65
N GLU A 83 -2.45 10.83 2.61
CA GLU A 83 -2.68 11.76 1.52
C GLU A 83 -1.66 11.61 0.38
N LYS A 84 -2.07 12.03 -0.84
CA LYS A 84 -1.20 12.18 -2.02
C LYS A 84 -0.38 10.95 -2.39
N ASN A 85 -0.90 9.77 -2.11
CA ASN A 85 -0.30 8.52 -2.54
C ASN A 85 -0.63 8.23 -4.01
N VAL A 86 0.31 7.59 -4.71
CA VAL A 86 0.11 7.06 -6.07
C VAL A 86 0.16 5.54 -6.00
N ILE A 87 -1.00 4.91 -6.17
CA ILE A 87 -1.17 3.46 -6.14
C ILE A 87 -1.41 2.99 -7.57
N ARG A 88 -0.40 2.36 -8.17
CA ARG A 88 -0.39 2.02 -9.58
C ARG A 88 -1.23 0.77 -9.89
N GLU A 89 -1.16 0.36 -11.15
CA GLU A 89 -2.01 -0.67 -11.72
C GLU A 89 -1.84 -2.01 -11.00
N TYR A 90 -2.97 -2.65 -10.68
CA TYR A 90 -3.03 -3.99 -10.08
C TYR A 90 -2.26 -4.13 -8.75
N VAL A 91 -2.02 -3.05 -8.06
CA VAL A 91 -1.52 -3.10 -6.67
C VAL A 91 -2.58 -3.72 -5.79
N THR A 92 -2.16 -4.56 -4.85
CA THR A 92 -3.06 -5.13 -3.83
C THR A 92 -2.59 -4.72 -2.44
N ILE A 93 -3.51 -4.21 -1.62
CA ILE A 93 -3.24 -3.83 -0.24
C ILE A 93 -4.31 -4.48 0.63
N HIS A 94 -3.88 -5.35 1.54
CA HIS A 94 -4.80 -6.04 2.44
C HIS A 94 -4.99 -5.26 3.74
N ARG A 95 -6.22 -5.29 4.28
CA ARG A 95 -6.47 -4.82 5.64
C ARG A 95 -5.83 -5.76 6.67
N ALA A 96 -5.79 -5.36 7.93
CA ALA A 96 -5.11 -6.11 8.98
C ALA A 96 -5.84 -7.41 9.39
N THR A 97 -5.17 -8.25 10.16
CA THR A 97 -5.73 -9.34 10.96
C THR A 97 -5.56 -8.99 12.44
N GLY A 98 -6.46 -9.50 13.29
CA GLY A 98 -6.53 -9.18 14.72
C GLY A 98 -7.55 -8.07 15.02
N GLU A 99 -8.22 -8.19 16.15
CA GLU A 99 -9.30 -7.28 16.53
C GLU A 99 -8.85 -5.81 16.51
N GLU A 100 -9.63 -4.95 15.86
CA GLU A 100 -9.37 -3.52 15.68
C GLU A 100 -8.02 -3.15 15.03
N ALA A 101 -7.29 -4.11 14.48
CA ALA A 101 -5.99 -3.87 13.87
C ALA A 101 -6.08 -3.12 12.53
N THR A 102 -5.00 -2.46 12.17
CA THR A 102 -4.92 -1.62 10.96
C THR A 102 -3.65 -1.93 10.16
N THR A 103 -3.78 -2.05 8.85
CA THR A 103 -2.68 -1.87 7.90
C THR A 103 -2.60 -0.39 7.56
N SER A 104 -1.44 0.24 7.67
CA SER A 104 -1.29 1.68 7.52
C SER A 104 -0.28 2.07 6.46
N ILE A 105 -0.62 3.08 5.66
CA ILE A 105 0.24 3.70 4.67
C ILE A 105 0.22 5.20 4.91
N GLY A 106 1.39 5.81 5.08
CA GLY A 106 1.56 7.25 5.26
C GLY A 106 1.27 8.05 3.99
N ASN A 107 1.94 9.18 3.83
CA ASN A 107 1.67 10.16 2.79
C ASN A 107 2.71 10.14 1.67
N GLY A 108 2.29 10.53 0.47
CA GLY A 108 3.20 10.80 -0.64
C GLY A 108 3.98 9.59 -1.16
N ASN A 109 3.49 8.40 -0.94
CA ASN A 109 4.14 7.17 -1.37
C ASN A 109 3.83 6.84 -2.83
N MET A 110 4.75 6.13 -3.49
CA MET A 110 4.54 5.53 -4.80
C MET A 110 4.62 4.01 -4.71
N LEU A 111 3.47 3.33 -4.85
CA LEU A 111 3.37 1.88 -4.96
C LEU A 111 3.21 1.55 -6.45
N MET A 112 4.26 0.97 -7.06
CA MET A 112 4.27 0.70 -8.49
C MET A 112 3.51 -0.60 -8.83
N ALA A 113 3.25 -0.78 -10.12
CA ALA A 113 2.36 -1.82 -10.62
C ALA A 113 2.70 -3.22 -10.08
N TYR A 114 1.64 -3.98 -9.77
CA TYR A 114 1.70 -5.34 -9.23
C TYR A 114 2.38 -5.50 -7.87
N SER A 115 2.70 -4.42 -7.16
CA SER A 115 3.20 -4.57 -5.78
C SER A 115 2.08 -5.04 -4.85
N HIS A 116 2.47 -5.75 -3.79
CA HIS A 116 1.57 -6.29 -2.77
C HIS A 116 1.98 -5.82 -1.39
N VAL A 117 1.01 -5.33 -0.62
CA VAL A 117 1.16 -5.00 0.80
C VAL A 117 0.30 -5.96 1.62
N GLY A 118 0.97 -6.82 2.39
CA GLY A 118 0.33 -7.77 3.30
C GLY A 118 -0.32 -7.09 4.49
N HIS A 119 -1.08 -7.87 5.25
CA HIS A 119 -1.79 -7.43 6.44
C HIS A 119 -0.86 -6.88 7.53
N ASN A 120 -1.33 -5.94 8.34
CA ASN A 120 -0.60 -5.34 9.45
C ASN A 120 0.75 -4.68 9.06
N CYS A 121 0.96 -4.37 7.78
CA CYS A 121 2.13 -3.60 7.38
C CYS A 121 1.96 -2.13 7.77
N GLU A 122 3.09 -1.50 8.12
CA GLU A 122 3.19 -0.07 8.37
C GLU A 122 4.15 0.56 7.36
N ILE A 123 3.65 1.44 6.52
CA ILE A 123 4.45 2.15 5.52
C ILE A 123 4.47 3.63 5.87
N GLY A 124 5.65 4.19 6.04
CA GLY A 124 5.87 5.59 6.34
C GLY A 124 5.53 6.54 5.19
N ASN A 125 6.23 7.64 5.09
CA ASN A 125 5.97 8.68 4.12
C ASN A 125 7.04 8.71 3.02
N GLY A 126 6.65 9.13 1.81
CA GLY A 126 7.58 9.36 0.70
C GLY A 126 8.32 8.10 0.24
N THR A 127 7.83 6.92 0.53
CA THR A 127 8.46 5.67 0.12
C THR A 127 8.24 5.37 -1.36
N MET A 128 9.16 4.62 -1.94
CA MET A 128 9.02 4.13 -3.31
C MET A 128 9.10 2.60 -3.32
N ILE A 129 8.01 1.95 -3.65
CA ILE A 129 7.88 0.50 -3.73
C ILE A 129 7.72 0.13 -5.19
N ALA A 130 8.78 -0.44 -5.79
CA ALA A 130 8.84 -0.70 -7.22
C ALA A 130 7.96 -1.88 -7.65
N ASN A 131 7.91 -2.14 -8.96
CA ASN A 131 7.05 -3.15 -9.56
C ASN A 131 7.26 -4.54 -8.95
N SER A 132 6.14 -5.23 -8.72
CA SER A 132 6.11 -6.63 -8.26
C SER A 132 6.85 -6.89 -6.94
N VAL A 133 6.98 -5.89 -6.09
CA VAL A 133 7.45 -6.06 -4.71
C VAL A 133 6.38 -6.77 -3.90
N GLY A 134 6.76 -7.77 -3.10
CA GLY A 134 5.88 -8.44 -2.16
C GLY A 134 6.29 -8.15 -0.72
N LEU A 135 5.44 -7.44 0.03
CA LEU A 135 5.56 -7.29 1.48
C LEU A 135 4.69 -8.35 2.15
N SER A 136 5.30 -9.25 2.91
CA SER A 136 4.56 -10.17 3.78
C SER A 136 3.92 -9.41 4.95
N GLY A 137 3.11 -10.10 5.78
CA GLY A 137 2.46 -9.45 6.92
C GLY A 137 3.43 -8.84 7.94
N HIS A 138 3.00 -7.78 8.64
CA HIS A 138 3.72 -7.12 9.72
C HIS A 138 5.08 -6.50 9.32
N CYS A 139 5.27 -6.15 8.05
CA CYS A 139 6.47 -5.42 7.64
C CYS A 139 6.35 -3.93 7.98
N VAL A 140 7.47 -3.34 8.39
CA VAL A 140 7.59 -1.89 8.60
C VAL A 140 8.51 -1.32 7.52
N ILE A 141 8.03 -0.36 6.75
CA ILE A 141 8.83 0.40 5.77
C ILE A 141 8.84 1.86 6.23
N GLU A 142 9.97 2.29 6.74
CA GLU A 142 10.10 3.65 7.27
C GLU A 142 10.18 4.71 6.17
N ASP A 143 10.16 5.99 6.57
CA ASP A 143 10.10 7.14 5.69
C ASP A 143 11.22 7.14 4.62
N PHE A 144 10.85 7.51 3.40
CA PHE A 144 11.76 7.68 2.25
C PHE A 144 12.55 6.42 1.86
N ALA A 145 12.19 5.25 2.37
CA ALA A 145 12.81 4.00 1.95
C ALA A 145 12.45 3.68 0.49
N VAL A 146 13.41 3.09 -0.24
CA VAL A 146 13.24 2.69 -1.64
C VAL A 146 13.40 1.18 -1.77
N ILE A 147 12.37 0.51 -2.28
CA ILE A 147 12.36 -0.94 -2.49
C ILE A 147 12.40 -1.21 -4.00
N GLY A 148 13.47 -1.82 -4.48
CA GLY A 148 13.66 -2.18 -5.89
C GLY A 148 12.69 -3.25 -6.37
N GLY A 149 12.53 -3.36 -7.69
CA GLY A 149 11.55 -4.29 -8.28
C GLY A 149 11.83 -5.76 -7.97
N LEU A 150 10.75 -6.56 -7.92
CA LEU A 150 10.81 -8.01 -7.66
C LEU A 150 11.44 -8.40 -6.30
N VAL A 151 11.43 -7.49 -5.34
CA VAL A 151 11.90 -7.77 -3.97
C VAL A 151 10.81 -8.49 -3.18
N GLY A 152 11.20 -9.54 -2.46
CA GLY A 152 10.36 -10.19 -1.46
C GLY A 152 10.84 -9.85 -0.05
N ILE A 153 9.95 -9.31 0.79
CA ILE A 153 10.24 -8.98 2.19
C ILE A 153 9.50 -9.94 3.11
N HIS A 154 10.26 -10.65 3.94
CA HIS A 154 9.73 -11.60 4.90
C HIS A 154 8.94 -10.87 6.01
N GLN A 155 7.93 -11.54 6.56
CA GLN A 155 7.12 -11.00 7.66
C GLN A 155 7.98 -10.50 8.83
N PHE A 156 7.49 -9.44 9.49
CA PHE A 156 8.13 -8.80 10.66
C PHE A 156 9.45 -8.08 10.37
N VAL A 157 9.83 -7.91 9.12
CA VAL A 157 11.06 -7.17 8.75
C VAL A 157 10.80 -5.68 8.75
N THR A 158 11.74 -4.92 9.30
CA THR A 158 11.81 -3.46 9.20
C THR A 158 12.83 -3.04 8.15
N VAL A 159 12.42 -2.16 7.24
CA VAL A 159 13.33 -1.43 6.34
C VAL A 159 13.38 0.00 6.81
N GLY A 160 14.56 0.41 7.31
CA GLY A 160 14.76 1.70 7.98
C GLY A 160 14.70 2.90 7.03
N THR A 161 14.57 4.07 7.64
CA THR A 161 14.47 5.37 6.98
C THR A 161 15.57 5.57 5.93
N MET A 162 15.17 6.03 4.72
CA MET A 162 16.08 6.27 3.59
C MET A 162 16.95 5.06 3.21
N ALA A 163 16.61 3.84 3.64
CA ALA A 163 17.29 2.65 3.19
C ALA A 163 16.92 2.33 1.73
N MET A 164 17.84 1.69 1.02
CA MET A 164 17.66 1.21 -0.36
C MET A 164 17.78 -0.30 -0.41
N VAL A 165 16.75 -0.97 -0.90
CA VAL A 165 16.80 -2.40 -1.20
C VAL A 165 16.93 -2.61 -2.71
N GLY A 166 18.03 -3.20 -3.15
CA GLY A 166 18.27 -3.51 -4.57
C GLY A 166 17.25 -4.51 -5.12
N GLY A 167 16.95 -4.39 -6.41
CA GLY A 167 15.96 -5.28 -7.07
C GLY A 167 16.32 -6.76 -6.98
N MET A 168 15.30 -7.63 -7.09
CA MET A 168 15.41 -9.10 -7.02
C MET A 168 16.00 -9.63 -5.70
N SER A 169 15.98 -8.83 -4.65
CA SER A 169 16.49 -9.21 -3.33
C SER A 169 15.46 -10.00 -2.52
N ARG A 170 15.94 -10.92 -1.70
CA ARG A 170 15.15 -11.60 -0.66
C ARG A 170 15.55 -11.07 0.71
N VAL A 171 14.69 -10.26 1.31
CA VAL A 171 14.94 -9.60 2.59
C VAL A 171 14.34 -10.43 3.72
N VAL A 172 15.20 -10.98 4.58
CA VAL A 172 14.81 -11.86 5.69
C VAL A 172 15.27 -11.34 7.06
N ARG A 173 15.86 -10.15 7.09
CA ARG A 173 16.33 -9.45 8.29
C ARG A 173 16.16 -7.97 8.08
N ASP A 174 16.08 -7.23 9.16
CA ASP A 174 15.98 -5.78 9.12
C ASP A 174 17.11 -5.14 8.32
N VAL A 175 16.75 -4.09 7.61
CA VAL A 175 17.68 -3.22 6.88
C VAL A 175 17.80 -1.92 7.68
N PRO A 176 18.96 -1.64 8.30
CA PRO A 176 19.13 -0.42 9.06
C PRO A 176 18.93 0.85 8.23
N PRO A 177 18.53 1.97 8.85
CA PRO A 177 18.38 3.25 8.16
C PRO A 177 19.63 3.65 7.36
N TYR A 178 19.43 4.35 6.26
CA TYR A 178 20.46 4.92 5.40
C TYR A 178 21.40 3.90 4.72
N LEU A 179 21.12 2.60 4.82
CA LEU A 179 21.95 1.59 4.16
C LEU A 179 21.36 1.11 2.84
N THR A 180 22.26 0.64 1.97
CA THR A 180 21.89 -0.14 0.79
C THR A 180 22.05 -1.62 1.10
N ALA A 181 21.02 -2.41 0.78
CA ALA A 181 20.99 -3.85 0.94
C ALA A 181 20.58 -4.51 -0.37
N GLU A 182 21.25 -5.60 -0.77
CA GLU A 182 20.89 -6.33 -1.98
C GLU A 182 21.28 -7.80 -1.93
N GLY A 183 20.64 -8.62 -2.75
CA GLY A 183 20.97 -10.03 -2.99
C GLY A 183 19.97 -11.02 -2.40
N ASN A 184 20.23 -12.31 -2.62
CA ASN A 184 19.41 -13.43 -2.14
C ASN A 184 20.29 -14.49 -1.43
N PRO A 185 20.30 -14.55 -0.08
CA PRO A 185 19.69 -13.58 0.84
C PRO A 185 20.39 -12.21 0.81
N THR A 186 19.66 -11.18 1.29
CA THR A 186 20.14 -9.80 1.32
C THR A 186 21.39 -9.64 2.18
N LYS A 187 22.34 -8.82 1.70
CA LYS A 187 23.54 -8.37 2.43
C LYS A 187 23.63 -6.85 2.38
N MET A 188 24.10 -6.24 3.46
CA MET A 188 24.40 -4.82 3.50
C MET A 188 25.59 -4.52 2.59
N ARG A 189 25.48 -3.46 1.77
CA ARG A 189 26.51 -3.05 0.81
C ARG A 189 27.24 -1.77 1.20
N GLY A 190 26.63 -0.95 2.05
CA GLY A 190 27.17 0.31 2.52
C GLY A 190 26.09 1.35 2.68
N VAL A 191 26.50 2.61 2.81
CA VAL A 191 25.60 3.75 2.95
C VAL A 191 24.89 4.05 1.63
N ASN A 192 23.62 4.41 1.69
CA ASN A 192 22.83 4.84 0.53
C ASN A 192 23.18 6.29 0.13
N VAL A 193 24.37 6.50 -0.41
CA VAL A 193 24.88 7.83 -0.77
C VAL A 193 24.01 8.54 -1.84
N ARG A 194 23.21 7.80 -2.60
CA ARG A 194 22.33 8.39 -3.63
C ARG A 194 20.99 8.83 -3.10
N GLY A 195 20.57 8.29 -1.95
CA GLY A 195 19.32 8.66 -1.29
C GLY A 195 19.49 9.77 -0.25
N LEU A 196 20.72 10.08 0.10
CA LEU A 196 21.10 11.18 1.00
C LEU A 196 21.37 12.44 0.20
#